data_67cff7a015594e26c01e0c2baae41914
#
_entry.id   67cff7a015594e26c01e0c2baae41914
#
_cell.length_a   1.000
_cell.length_b   1.000
_cell.length_c   1.000
_cell.angle_alpha   90.00
_cell.angle_beta   90.00
_cell.angle_gamma   90.00
#
_symmetry.space_group_name_H-M   'P 1'
#
loop_
_entity.id
_entity.type
_entity.pdbx_description
1 polymer ?
#
loop_
_entity_poly.entity_id
_entity_poly.type
_entity_poly.pdbx_seq_one_letter_code
_entity_poly.pdbx_strand_id
1 'polypeptide(L)'
;MKKLWNDEFLEQYNRPVQSALQSGVQSSLSLKVREEAIQYGVESSELPGVLASILGPVPDETMEFLLKQGLRALAQMSPEELLNLPGIGIEKSIRLAAAFELARRMARLMPEDRPTINSPESAAALVMEEMRHLDREHFWALLLNTKNQVLARETISIGTLSSSAIHPRELYKAAVRRSAAGVILVHNHPSGDPTPSQQDIDVTKRLIEAGKIIGINVLDHLVIGDNKFVSLKERGLI
;
A
#
# COMPACT_ATOMS: atom_id res chain seq x y z
N MET A 1 4.15 17.40 5.48
CA MET A 1 3.01 16.95 4.67
C MET A 1 2.56 18.10 3.80
N LYS A 2 2.59 17.96 2.46
CA LYS A 2 2.01 18.97 1.55
C LYS A 2 0.49 18.82 1.64
N LYS A 3 -0.24 19.92 1.92
CA LYS A 3 -1.71 19.97 1.80
C LYS A 3 -2.08 19.47 0.39
N LEU A 4 -2.90 18.43 0.30
CA LEU A 4 -3.35 17.85 -0.97
C LEU A 4 -4.27 18.80 -1.77
N TRP A 5 -4.77 19.85 -1.13
CA TRP A 5 -5.73 20.77 -1.69
C TRP A 5 -5.27 22.21 -1.44
N ASN A 6 -5.31 23.07 -2.47
CA ASN A 6 -5.02 24.49 -2.33
C ASN A 6 -6.24 25.24 -1.78
N ASP A 7 -6.02 26.45 -1.26
CA ASP A 7 -7.07 27.25 -0.62
C ASP A 7 -8.20 27.61 -1.62
N GLU A 8 -7.89 27.73 -2.91
CA GLU A 8 -8.86 27.99 -3.99
C GLU A 8 -9.84 26.83 -4.22
N PHE A 9 -9.36 25.57 -4.12
CA PHE A 9 -10.19 24.38 -4.20
C PHE A 9 -11.13 24.30 -2.99
N LEU A 10 -10.65 24.61 -1.80
CA LEU A 10 -11.46 24.63 -0.57
C LEU A 10 -12.52 25.73 -0.60
N GLU A 11 -12.24 26.92 -1.17
CA GLU A 11 -13.23 27.98 -1.34
C GLU A 11 -14.36 27.60 -2.29
N GLN A 12 -14.07 26.90 -3.37
CA GLN A 12 -15.07 26.44 -4.34
C GLN A 12 -16.06 25.43 -3.73
N TYR A 13 -15.59 24.56 -2.82
CA TYR A 13 -16.41 23.58 -2.11
C TYR A 13 -17.09 24.13 -0.86
N ASN A 14 -16.59 25.19 -0.24
CA ASN A 14 -17.18 25.82 0.94
C ASN A 14 -18.36 26.75 0.61
N ARG A 15 -18.55 27.23 -0.64
CA ARG A 15 -19.66 28.10 -1.02
C ARG A 15 -21.04 27.55 -0.70
N PRO A 16 -21.39 26.25 -0.94
CA PRO A 16 -22.67 25.70 -0.56
C PRO A 16 -22.88 25.58 0.95
N VAL A 17 -21.80 25.38 1.73
CA VAL A 17 -21.83 25.22 3.18
C VAL A 17 -22.07 26.57 3.86
N GLN A 18 -21.41 27.64 3.40
CA GLN A 18 -21.63 28.99 3.93
C GLN A 18 -23.05 29.50 3.67
N SER A 19 -23.67 29.17 2.52
CA SER A 19 -25.05 29.52 2.24
C SER A 19 -26.07 28.77 3.13
N ALA A 20 -25.79 27.53 3.48
CA ALA A 20 -26.60 26.71 4.40
C ALA A 20 -26.48 27.20 5.86
N LEU A 21 -25.30 27.64 6.29
CA LEU A 21 -25.06 28.22 7.62
C LEU A 21 -25.76 29.56 7.81
N GLN A 22 -25.90 30.36 6.74
CA GLN A 22 -26.61 31.64 6.77
C GLN A 22 -28.15 31.50 6.83
N SER A 23 -28.72 30.34 6.49
CA SER A 23 -30.16 30.05 6.48
C SER A 23 -30.74 29.60 7.82
N GLY A 24 -29.98 29.62 8.93
CA GLY A 24 -30.44 29.29 10.27
C GLY A 24 -30.84 27.84 10.50
N VAL A 25 -30.49 26.93 9.58
CA VAL A 25 -30.68 25.50 9.74
C VAL A 25 -29.64 25.02 10.78
N GLN A 26 -30.13 24.46 11.90
CA GLN A 26 -29.25 23.76 12.85
C GLN A 26 -28.37 22.79 12.06
N SER A 27 -27.04 22.98 12.12
CA SER A 27 -26.10 22.12 11.37
C SER A 27 -26.30 20.68 11.85
N SER A 28 -26.82 19.82 10.95
CA SER A 28 -26.99 18.40 11.24
C SER A 28 -25.63 17.79 11.58
N LEU A 29 -25.64 16.73 12.38
CA LEU A 29 -24.42 15.97 12.72
C LEU A 29 -23.64 15.62 11.44
N SER A 30 -24.33 15.24 10.37
CA SER A 30 -23.73 14.90 9.08
C SER A 30 -22.96 16.03 8.41
N LEU A 31 -23.35 17.28 8.60
CA LEU A 31 -22.64 18.44 8.07
C LEU A 31 -21.33 18.69 8.84
N LYS A 32 -21.37 18.66 10.17
CA LYS A 32 -20.19 18.87 11.02
C LYS A 32 -19.10 17.82 10.76
N VAL A 33 -19.45 16.54 10.79
CA VAL A 33 -18.48 15.47 10.58
C VAL A 33 -17.94 15.42 9.15
N ARG A 34 -18.72 15.91 8.17
CA ARG A 34 -18.25 16.09 6.79
C ARG A 34 -17.21 17.20 6.67
N GLU A 35 -17.42 18.33 7.33
CA GLU A 35 -16.46 19.44 7.38
C GLU A 35 -15.14 18.98 8.01
N GLU A 36 -15.18 18.22 9.10
CA GLU A 36 -14.01 17.62 9.72
C GLU A 36 -13.27 16.68 8.75
N ALA A 37 -14.00 15.82 8.02
CA ALA A 37 -13.42 14.93 7.03
C ALA A 37 -12.75 15.68 5.85
N ILE A 38 -13.28 16.84 5.44
CA ILE A 38 -12.65 17.70 4.43
C ILE A 38 -11.37 18.34 4.99
N GLN A 39 -11.42 18.79 6.26
CA GLN A 39 -10.31 19.52 6.89
C GLN A 39 -9.13 18.61 7.26
N TYR A 40 -9.40 17.41 7.78
CA TYR A 40 -8.40 16.50 8.35
C TYR A 40 -8.15 15.24 7.52
N GLY A 41 -8.91 15.03 6.44
CA GLY A 41 -8.87 13.83 5.61
C GLY A 41 -9.86 12.75 6.04
N VAL A 42 -10.39 12.01 5.07
CA VAL A 42 -11.36 10.92 5.33
C VAL A 42 -10.69 9.76 6.10
N GLU A 43 -9.40 9.56 5.91
CA GLU A 43 -8.60 8.55 6.62
C GLU A 43 -8.49 8.79 8.14
N SER A 44 -8.66 10.05 8.57
CA SER A 44 -8.65 10.44 9.99
C SER A 44 -10.04 10.47 10.60
N SER A 45 -11.10 10.27 9.78
CA SER A 45 -12.49 10.40 10.20
C SER A 45 -12.99 9.10 10.84
N GLU A 46 -13.79 9.23 11.89
CA GLU A 46 -14.59 8.13 12.41
C GLU A 46 -15.70 7.74 11.43
N LEU A 47 -16.38 6.62 11.68
CA LEU A 47 -17.44 6.09 10.79
C LEU A 47 -18.52 7.10 10.43
N PRO A 48 -19.01 7.98 11.32
CA PRO A 48 -19.96 9.03 10.95
C PRO A 48 -19.45 9.97 9.87
N GLY A 49 -18.15 10.37 9.95
CA GLY A 49 -17.50 11.23 8.96
C GLY A 49 -17.37 10.57 7.60
N VAL A 50 -17.01 9.30 7.57
CA VAL A 50 -16.93 8.51 6.33
C VAL A 50 -18.31 8.39 5.67
N LEU A 51 -19.34 8.03 6.43
CA LEU A 51 -20.72 7.94 5.92
C LEU A 51 -21.24 9.30 5.41
N ALA A 52 -21.01 10.38 6.15
CA ALA A 52 -21.39 11.72 5.75
C ALA A 52 -20.66 12.19 4.48
N SER A 53 -19.41 11.78 4.28
CA SER A 53 -18.65 12.08 3.05
C SER A 53 -19.23 11.36 1.83
N ILE A 54 -19.76 10.15 2.00
CA ILE A 54 -20.38 9.36 0.92
C ILE A 54 -21.81 9.88 0.63
N LEU A 55 -22.62 10.05 1.66
CA LEU A 55 -24.05 10.35 1.55
C LEU A 55 -24.36 11.84 1.38
N GLY A 56 -23.44 12.71 1.82
CA GLY A 56 -23.74 14.12 2.01
C GLY A 56 -24.70 14.34 3.20
N PRO A 57 -25.39 15.48 3.26
CA PRO A 57 -26.32 15.76 4.35
C PRO A 57 -27.49 14.79 4.38
N VAL A 58 -27.75 14.19 5.54
CA VAL A 58 -28.90 13.34 5.86
C VAL A 58 -29.46 13.75 7.24
N PRO A 59 -30.75 13.50 7.54
CA PRO A 59 -31.30 13.71 8.87
C PRO A 59 -30.54 12.95 9.95
N ASP A 60 -30.45 13.53 11.15
CA ASP A 60 -29.70 12.94 12.27
C ASP A 60 -30.27 11.57 12.65
N GLU A 61 -31.60 11.38 12.60
CA GLU A 61 -32.25 10.08 12.83
C GLU A 61 -31.79 9.00 11.85
N THR A 62 -31.56 9.37 10.58
CA THR A 62 -31.06 8.48 9.54
C THR A 62 -29.59 8.12 9.81
N MET A 63 -28.77 9.10 10.18
CA MET A 63 -27.36 8.85 10.53
C MET A 63 -27.26 7.92 11.74
N GLU A 64 -28.04 8.17 12.80
CA GLU A 64 -28.08 7.31 13.98
C GLU A 64 -28.52 5.89 13.65
N PHE A 65 -29.54 5.73 12.80
CA PHE A 65 -29.98 4.43 12.34
C PHE A 65 -28.85 3.68 11.63
N LEU A 66 -28.17 4.32 10.66
CA LEU A 66 -27.07 3.71 9.92
C LEU A 66 -25.93 3.30 10.85
N LEU A 67 -25.58 4.14 11.81
CA LEU A 67 -24.53 3.83 12.78
C LEU A 67 -24.87 2.64 13.67
N LYS A 68 -26.15 2.53 14.11
CA LYS A 68 -26.63 1.41 14.93
C LYS A 68 -26.59 0.07 14.19
N GLN A 69 -26.76 0.05 12.84
CA GLN A 69 -26.67 -1.18 12.06
C GLN A 69 -25.25 -1.77 12.03
N GLY A 70 -24.24 -0.92 12.08
CA GLY A 70 -22.84 -1.31 11.92
C GLY A 70 -22.46 -1.67 10.47
N LEU A 71 -21.18 -1.60 10.16
CA LEU A 71 -20.66 -1.72 8.79
C LEU A 71 -21.07 -3.02 8.07
N ARG A 72 -21.12 -4.15 8.80
CA ARG A 72 -21.49 -5.45 8.20
C ARG A 72 -22.92 -5.48 7.69
N ALA A 73 -23.86 -4.96 8.47
CA ALA A 73 -25.27 -4.90 8.09
C ALA A 73 -25.47 -3.87 6.97
N LEU A 74 -24.85 -2.68 7.06
CA LEU A 74 -24.89 -1.67 6.00
C LEU A 74 -24.39 -2.21 4.66
N ALA A 75 -23.30 -3.01 4.67
CA ALA A 75 -22.76 -3.61 3.47
C ALA A 75 -23.71 -4.65 2.81
N GLN A 76 -24.73 -5.13 3.51
CA GLN A 76 -25.71 -6.08 3.03
C GLN A 76 -27.03 -5.44 2.63
N MET A 77 -27.27 -4.17 3.03
CA MET A 77 -28.49 -3.46 2.67
C MET A 77 -28.57 -3.25 1.15
N SER A 78 -29.74 -3.54 0.60
CA SER A 78 -30.03 -3.24 -0.80
C SER A 78 -30.31 -1.74 -1.02
N PRO A 79 -30.16 -1.22 -2.25
CA PRO A 79 -30.56 0.15 -2.55
C PRO A 79 -32.03 0.44 -2.21
N GLU A 80 -32.93 -0.53 -2.39
CA GLU A 80 -34.36 -0.42 -2.07
C GLU A 80 -34.58 -0.24 -0.56
N GLU A 81 -33.85 -0.97 0.29
CA GLU A 81 -33.93 -0.82 1.74
C GLU A 81 -33.43 0.55 2.19
N LEU A 82 -32.36 1.05 1.56
CA LEU A 82 -31.82 2.38 1.85
C LEU A 82 -32.79 3.51 1.43
N LEU A 83 -33.54 3.33 0.36
CA LEU A 83 -34.55 4.30 -0.11
C LEU A 83 -35.69 4.55 0.90
N ASN A 84 -35.94 3.61 1.81
CA ASN A 84 -36.94 3.77 2.86
C ASN A 84 -36.49 4.70 4.00
N LEU A 85 -35.23 5.12 4.01
CA LEU A 85 -34.68 5.99 5.05
C LEU A 85 -34.89 7.47 4.70
N PRO A 86 -35.34 8.31 5.66
CA PRO A 86 -35.50 9.74 5.44
C PRO A 86 -34.23 10.40 4.89
N GLY A 87 -34.36 11.24 3.87
CA GLY A 87 -33.25 11.99 3.27
C GLY A 87 -32.29 11.16 2.40
N ILE A 88 -32.59 9.86 2.18
CA ILE A 88 -31.87 9.02 1.22
C ILE A 88 -32.71 8.83 -0.03
N GLY A 89 -32.33 9.50 -1.13
CA GLY A 89 -32.89 9.30 -2.46
C GLY A 89 -32.06 8.28 -3.26
N ILE A 90 -32.48 8.04 -4.50
CA ILE A 90 -31.88 7.08 -5.44
C ILE A 90 -30.35 7.29 -5.54
N GLU A 91 -29.91 8.53 -5.70
CA GLU A 91 -28.49 8.85 -5.86
C GLU A 91 -27.66 8.43 -4.63
N LYS A 92 -28.14 8.74 -3.42
CA LYS A 92 -27.44 8.41 -2.18
C LYS A 92 -27.45 6.91 -1.90
N SER A 93 -28.56 6.22 -2.19
CA SER A 93 -28.66 4.77 -2.01
C SER A 93 -27.69 4.02 -2.93
N ILE A 94 -27.63 4.40 -4.22
CA ILE A 94 -26.68 3.81 -5.17
C ILE A 94 -25.23 4.14 -4.80
N ARG A 95 -24.93 5.36 -4.35
CA ARG A 95 -23.58 5.79 -3.96
C ARG A 95 -23.05 4.97 -2.79
N LEU A 96 -23.86 4.75 -1.76
CA LEU A 96 -23.48 3.91 -0.62
C LEU A 96 -23.29 2.45 -1.02
N ALA A 97 -24.22 1.89 -1.79
CA ALA A 97 -24.10 0.52 -2.30
C ALA A 97 -22.87 0.34 -3.18
N ALA A 98 -22.54 1.31 -4.05
CA ALA A 98 -21.36 1.28 -4.88
C ALA A 98 -20.05 1.35 -4.06
N ALA A 99 -20.02 2.13 -2.97
CA ALA A 99 -18.86 2.19 -2.07
C ALA A 99 -18.61 0.82 -1.42
N PHE A 100 -19.63 0.13 -0.94
CA PHE A 100 -19.49 -1.22 -0.39
C PHE A 100 -19.14 -2.27 -1.45
N GLU A 101 -19.68 -2.14 -2.68
CA GLU A 101 -19.28 -3.05 -3.77
C GLU A 101 -17.82 -2.85 -4.17
N LEU A 102 -17.33 -1.61 -4.21
CA LEU A 102 -15.93 -1.33 -4.46
C LEU A 102 -15.05 -1.95 -3.36
N ALA A 103 -15.42 -1.78 -2.09
CA ALA A 103 -14.73 -2.39 -0.96
C ALA A 103 -14.73 -3.92 -1.05
N ARG A 104 -15.85 -4.55 -1.45
CA ARG A 104 -15.93 -6.01 -1.68
C ARG A 104 -15.01 -6.48 -2.81
N ARG A 105 -14.96 -5.73 -3.92
CA ARG A 105 -14.02 -6.04 -5.02
C ARG A 105 -12.59 -5.90 -4.58
N MET A 106 -12.24 -4.83 -3.87
CA MET A 106 -10.91 -4.65 -3.29
C MET A 106 -10.55 -5.78 -2.33
N ALA A 107 -11.48 -6.20 -1.45
CA ALA A 107 -11.27 -7.31 -0.52
C ALA A 107 -11.06 -8.66 -1.24
N ARG A 108 -11.69 -8.86 -2.40
CA ARG A 108 -11.44 -10.04 -3.26
C ARG A 108 -10.09 -9.97 -3.99
N LEU A 109 -9.57 -8.76 -4.19
CA LEU A 109 -8.21 -8.57 -4.73
C LEU A 109 -7.12 -8.68 -3.64
N MET A 110 -7.51 -8.77 -2.35
CA MET A 110 -6.61 -9.00 -1.21
C MET A 110 -6.61 -10.48 -0.83
N PRO A 111 -5.52 -11.06 -0.45
CA PRO A 111 -4.34 -11.31 -1.26
C PRO A 111 -4.45 -12.67 -1.92
N GLU A 112 -4.12 -12.77 -3.16
CA GLU A 112 -3.51 -14.00 -3.68
C GLU A 112 -2.50 -14.49 -2.65
N ASP A 113 -2.37 -15.80 -2.48
CA ASP A 113 -1.38 -16.40 -1.59
C ASP A 113 -0.02 -15.76 -1.86
N ARG A 114 0.36 -14.81 -0.99
CA ARG A 114 1.67 -14.16 -1.12
C ARG A 114 2.70 -15.25 -1.03
N PRO A 115 3.56 -15.42 -2.04
CA PRO A 115 4.54 -16.48 -1.98
C PRO A 115 5.36 -16.34 -0.70
N THR A 116 5.49 -17.45 0.03
CA THR A 116 6.28 -17.51 1.26
C THR A 116 7.65 -18.04 0.92
N ILE A 117 8.68 -17.32 1.31
CA ILE A 117 10.07 -17.72 1.07
C ILE A 117 10.58 -18.49 2.27
N ASN A 118 10.83 -19.78 2.07
CA ASN A 118 11.32 -20.69 3.11
C ASN A 118 12.75 -21.13 2.86
N SER A 119 13.27 -20.92 1.65
CA SER A 119 14.62 -21.28 1.26
C SER A 119 15.15 -20.39 0.13
N PRO A 120 16.45 -20.35 -0.14
CA PRO A 120 17.03 -19.63 -1.28
C PRO A 120 16.44 -20.06 -2.63
N GLU A 121 16.13 -21.37 -2.79
CA GLU A 121 15.51 -21.91 -4.01
C GLU A 121 14.12 -21.31 -4.24
N SER A 122 13.32 -21.19 -3.17
CA SER A 122 11.98 -20.59 -3.27
C SER A 122 12.03 -19.12 -3.67
N ALA A 123 13.03 -18.38 -3.20
CA ALA A 123 13.26 -17.00 -3.60
C ALA A 123 13.77 -16.91 -5.05
N ALA A 124 14.71 -17.78 -5.44
CA ALA A 124 15.24 -17.84 -6.81
C ALA A 124 14.12 -18.20 -7.81
N ALA A 125 13.27 -19.17 -7.49
CA ALA A 125 12.17 -19.60 -8.37
C ALA A 125 11.20 -18.46 -8.71
N LEU A 126 10.98 -17.51 -7.79
CA LEU A 126 10.09 -16.37 -8.01
C LEU A 126 10.63 -15.37 -9.07
N VAL A 127 11.93 -15.33 -9.27
CA VAL A 127 12.57 -14.30 -10.09
C VAL A 127 13.34 -14.88 -11.28
N MET A 128 13.64 -16.18 -11.27
CA MET A 128 14.51 -16.86 -12.23
C MET A 128 14.07 -16.60 -13.68
N GLU A 129 12.79 -16.86 -13.98
CA GLU A 129 12.29 -16.80 -15.36
C GLU A 129 12.37 -15.38 -15.93
N GLU A 130 12.19 -14.37 -15.11
CA GLU A 130 12.28 -12.98 -15.56
C GLU A 130 13.75 -12.52 -15.61
N MET A 131 14.53 -12.79 -14.55
CA MET A 131 15.88 -12.26 -14.42
C MET A 131 16.89 -12.88 -15.39
N ARG A 132 16.76 -14.16 -15.71
CA ARG A 132 17.71 -14.83 -16.63
C ARG A 132 17.70 -14.28 -18.06
N HIS A 133 16.62 -13.60 -18.45
CA HIS A 133 16.47 -13.04 -19.80
C HIS A 133 16.83 -11.55 -19.89
N LEU A 134 17.21 -10.92 -18.78
CA LEU A 134 17.57 -9.50 -18.77
C LEU A 134 18.95 -9.29 -19.39
N ASP A 135 19.05 -8.34 -20.32
CA ASP A 135 20.26 -7.98 -21.06
C ASP A 135 21.23 -7.11 -20.27
N ARG A 136 20.82 -6.63 -19.10
CA ARG A 136 21.60 -5.80 -18.17
C ARG A 136 21.51 -6.37 -16.77
N GLU A 137 22.44 -5.98 -15.90
CA GLU A 137 22.35 -6.26 -14.50
C GLU A 137 21.20 -5.49 -13.85
N HIS A 138 20.29 -6.18 -13.21
CA HIS A 138 19.20 -5.62 -12.42
C HIS A 138 19.41 -6.02 -10.97
N PHE A 139 19.31 -5.05 -10.08
CA PHE A 139 19.34 -5.29 -8.65
C PHE A 139 17.95 -5.09 -8.06
N TRP A 140 17.36 -6.17 -7.58
CA TRP A 140 16.03 -6.18 -6.99
C TRP A 140 16.07 -6.47 -5.50
N ALA A 141 15.03 -6.05 -4.79
CA ALA A 141 14.76 -6.41 -3.42
C ALA A 141 13.39 -7.07 -3.31
N LEU A 142 13.35 -8.27 -2.74
CA LEU A 142 12.11 -8.91 -2.29
C LEU A 142 11.86 -8.46 -0.86
N LEU A 143 10.80 -7.69 -0.65
CA LEU A 143 10.43 -7.14 0.64
C LEU A 143 9.50 -8.11 1.35
N LEU A 144 9.83 -8.50 2.57
CA LEU A 144 9.15 -9.57 3.29
C LEU A 144 8.50 -9.08 4.58
N ASN A 145 7.36 -9.67 4.94
CA ASN A 145 6.79 -9.51 6.26
C ASN A 145 7.43 -10.48 7.29
N THR A 146 6.97 -10.43 8.54
CA THR A 146 7.46 -11.28 9.65
C THR A 146 7.20 -12.78 9.44
N LYS A 147 6.36 -13.16 8.46
CA LYS A 147 6.08 -14.55 8.08
C LYS A 147 6.85 -14.97 6.82
N ASN A 148 7.83 -14.19 6.39
CA ASN A 148 8.58 -14.36 5.14
C ASN A 148 7.71 -14.38 3.87
N GLN A 149 6.54 -13.77 3.91
CA GLN A 149 5.70 -13.59 2.73
C GLN A 149 6.14 -12.36 1.95
N VAL A 150 6.20 -12.46 0.64
CA VAL A 150 6.62 -11.37 -0.25
C VAL A 150 5.54 -10.28 -0.28
N LEU A 151 5.89 -9.12 0.24
CA LEU A 151 5.05 -7.92 0.21
C LEU A 151 5.11 -7.21 -1.13
N ALA A 152 6.31 -7.13 -1.69
CA ALA A 152 6.60 -6.50 -2.97
C ALA A 152 7.98 -6.93 -3.48
N ARG A 153 8.17 -6.81 -4.80
CA ARG A 153 9.47 -6.79 -5.46
C ARG A 153 9.74 -5.36 -5.93
N GLU A 154 10.87 -4.81 -5.56
CA GLU A 154 11.27 -3.45 -5.92
C GLU A 154 12.57 -3.48 -6.71
N THR A 155 12.62 -2.76 -7.83
CA THR A 155 13.86 -2.55 -8.58
C THR A 155 14.66 -1.42 -7.93
N ILE A 156 15.85 -1.74 -7.45
CA ILE A 156 16.71 -0.78 -6.74
C ILE A 156 17.70 -0.12 -7.71
N SER A 157 18.23 -0.89 -8.68
CA SER A 157 19.16 -0.37 -9.68
C SER A 157 19.09 -1.18 -10.97
N ILE A 158 19.44 -0.54 -12.09
CA ILE A 158 19.59 -1.14 -13.42
C ILE A 158 20.91 -0.65 -14.00
N GLY A 159 21.74 -1.55 -14.54
CA GLY A 159 23.06 -1.29 -15.08
C GLY A 159 24.16 -1.83 -14.19
N THR A 160 25.41 -1.39 -14.38
CA THR A 160 26.55 -1.89 -13.62
C THR A 160 26.38 -1.71 -12.13
N LEU A 161 26.58 -2.78 -11.36
CA LEU A 161 26.49 -2.81 -9.90
C LEU A 161 27.68 -2.09 -9.27
N SER A 162 27.83 -0.79 -9.53
CA SER A 162 28.85 -0.01 -8.82
C SER A 162 28.36 0.31 -7.41
N SER A 163 29.30 0.40 -6.46
CA SER A 163 29.02 0.79 -5.08
C SER A 163 28.34 2.16 -4.94
N SER A 164 28.41 2.99 -5.99
CA SER A 164 27.69 4.26 -6.09
C SER A 164 26.26 4.13 -6.60
N ALA A 165 25.94 3.07 -7.35
CA ALA A 165 24.61 2.87 -7.94
C ALA A 165 23.59 2.28 -6.93
N ILE A 166 24.03 1.43 -5.99
CA ILE A 166 23.18 0.80 -4.99
C ILE A 166 23.36 1.52 -3.66
N HIS A 167 22.51 2.49 -3.39
CA HIS A 167 22.56 3.24 -2.14
C HIS A 167 21.60 2.65 -1.10
N PRO A 168 22.05 2.40 0.17
CA PRO A 168 21.17 1.89 1.24
C PRO A 168 19.85 2.68 1.38
N ARG A 169 19.89 3.99 1.18
CA ARG A 169 18.72 4.86 1.24
C ARG A 169 17.60 4.41 0.31
N GLU A 170 17.90 4.01 -0.93
CA GLU A 170 16.88 3.64 -1.91
C GLU A 170 16.24 2.29 -1.54
N LEU A 171 17.04 1.31 -1.12
CA LEU A 171 16.55 0.03 -0.60
C LEU A 171 15.63 0.24 0.62
N TYR A 172 16.12 0.91 1.64
CA TYR A 172 15.40 1.03 2.91
C TYR A 172 14.23 2.00 2.85
N LYS A 173 14.26 3.00 1.97
CA LYS A 173 13.07 3.82 1.66
C LYS A 173 11.91 2.96 1.15
N ALA A 174 12.18 2.04 0.22
CA ALA A 174 11.17 1.12 -0.29
C ALA A 174 10.69 0.16 0.81
N ALA A 175 11.61 -0.43 1.58
CA ALA A 175 11.31 -1.35 2.66
C ALA A 175 10.44 -0.72 3.76
N VAL A 176 10.76 0.49 4.21
CA VAL A 176 9.98 1.23 5.21
C VAL A 176 8.59 1.57 4.69
N ARG A 177 8.46 2.04 3.45
CA ARG A 177 7.15 2.33 2.84
C ARG A 177 6.22 1.13 2.78
N ARG A 178 6.76 -0.08 2.65
CA ARG A 178 6.02 -1.35 2.60
C ARG A 178 5.92 -2.03 3.95
N SER A 179 6.43 -1.41 5.03
CA SER A 179 6.48 -2.01 6.37
C SER A 179 7.13 -3.40 6.36
N ALA A 180 8.21 -3.56 5.57
CA ALA A 180 8.94 -4.81 5.49
C ALA A 180 9.66 -5.12 6.79
N ALA A 181 9.63 -6.39 7.23
CA ALA A 181 10.39 -6.89 8.38
C ALA A 181 11.79 -7.39 7.98
N GLY A 182 11.95 -7.80 6.72
CA GLY A 182 13.21 -8.24 6.15
C GLY A 182 13.24 -8.10 4.65
N VAL A 183 14.42 -8.26 4.06
CA VAL A 183 14.62 -8.18 2.62
C VAL A 183 15.52 -9.33 2.14
N ILE A 184 15.25 -9.84 0.94
CA ILE A 184 16.19 -10.67 0.17
C ILE A 184 16.61 -9.84 -1.03
N LEU A 185 17.92 -9.72 -1.22
CA LEU A 185 18.51 -9.05 -2.36
C LEU A 185 18.65 -10.05 -3.49
N VAL A 186 18.45 -9.62 -4.71
CA VAL A 186 18.60 -10.45 -5.90
C VAL A 186 19.17 -9.63 -7.02
N HIS A 187 20.21 -10.14 -7.72
CA HIS A 187 20.64 -9.55 -8.97
C HIS A 187 20.97 -10.62 -10.00
N ASN A 188 20.93 -10.27 -11.27
CA ASN A 188 21.27 -11.18 -12.36
C ASN A 188 22.63 -10.84 -12.96
N HIS A 189 23.32 -11.87 -13.44
CA HIS A 189 24.47 -11.73 -14.32
C HIS A 189 24.05 -12.06 -15.77
N PRO A 190 24.06 -11.11 -16.70
CA PRO A 190 23.74 -11.37 -18.11
C PRO A 190 24.69 -12.39 -18.79
N SER A 191 25.88 -12.62 -18.22
CA SER A 191 26.80 -13.69 -18.67
C SER A 191 26.25 -15.10 -18.45
N GLY A 192 25.21 -15.26 -17.60
CA GLY A 192 24.68 -16.57 -17.19
C GLY A 192 25.48 -17.27 -16.08
N ASP A 193 26.63 -16.75 -15.65
CA ASP A 193 27.40 -17.27 -14.51
C ASP A 193 27.01 -16.59 -13.21
N PRO A 194 26.39 -17.30 -12.23
CA PRO A 194 25.97 -16.73 -10.98
C PRO A 194 27.08 -16.56 -9.93
N THR A 195 28.34 -16.68 -10.31
CA THR A 195 29.46 -16.52 -9.38
C THR A 195 29.52 -15.06 -8.89
N PRO A 196 29.35 -14.80 -7.57
CA PRO A 196 29.35 -13.44 -7.06
C PRO A 196 30.74 -12.81 -7.16
N SER A 197 30.80 -11.55 -7.54
CA SER A 197 32.02 -10.74 -7.53
C SER A 197 32.34 -10.24 -6.11
N GLN A 198 33.56 -9.76 -5.90
CA GLN A 198 33.92 -9.09 -4.64
C GLN A 198 33.06 -7.85 -4.41
N GLN A 199 32.69 -7.14 -5.47
CA GLN A 199 31.85 -5.95 -5.40
C GLN A 199 30.43 -6.28 -4.91
N ASP A 200 29.87 -7.42 -5.32
CA ASP A 200 28.55 -7.87 -4.84
C ASP A 200 28.57 -8.15 -3.34
N ILE A 201 29.66 -8.77 -2.87
CA ILE A 201 29.85 -9.05 -1.44
C ILE A 201 29.98 -7.75 -0.64
N ASP A 202 30.76 -6.80 -1.12
CA ASP A 202 31.01 -5.52 -0.43
C ASP A 202 29.74 -4.67 -0.36
N VAL A 203 28.98 -4.59 -1.46
CA VAL A 203 27.68 -3.91 -1.50
C VAL A 203 26.72 -4.56 -0.51
N THR A 204 26.65 -5.89 -0.49
CA THR A 204 25.76 -6.62 0.41
C THR A 204 26.09 -6.36 1.88
N LYS A 205 27.37 -6.41 2.25
CA LYS A 205 27.81 -6.10 3.61
C LYS A 205 27.40 -4.69 4.05
N ARG A 206 27.59 -3.71 3.16
CA ARG A 206 27.15 -2.33 3.43
C ARG A 206 25.63 -2.21 3.63
N LEU A 207 24.82 -2.94 2.85
CA LEU A 207 23.37 -2.98 3.02
C LEU A 207 22.97 -3.67 4.32
N ILE A 208 23.65 -4.77 4.70
CA ILE A 208 23.44 -5.45 5.99
C ILE A 208 23.69 -4.51 7.16
N GLU A 209 24.82 -3.78 7.15
CA GLU A 209 25.15 -2.81 8.22
C GLU A 209 24.09 -1.72 8.36
N ALA A 210 23.63 -1.16 7.23
CA ALA A 210 22.55 -0.18 7.24
C ALA A 210 21.23 -0.80 7.76
N GLY A 211 20.94 -2.04 7.41
CA GLY A 211 19.74 -2.77 7.85
C GLY A 211 19.70 -2.99 9.36
N LYS A 212 20.83 -3.31 9.97
CA LYS A 212 20.96 -3.45 11.43
C LYS A 212 20.55 -2.16 12.17
N ILE A 213 20.93 -1.02 11.62
CA ILE A 213 20.60 0.30 12.23
C ILE A 213 19.10 0.60 12.09
N ILE A 214 18.51 0.26 10.93
CA ILE A 214 17.09 0.55 10.61
C ILE A 214 16.14 -0.48 11.26
N GLY A 215 16.64 -1.65 11.64
CA GLY A 215 15.83 -2.76 12.16
C GLY A 215 15.16 -3.60 11.07
N ILE A 216 15.66 -3.56 9.80
CA ILE A 216 15.17 -4.36 8.68
C ILE A 216 16.35 -5.21 8.17
N ASN A 217 16.30 -6.51 8.44
CA ASN A 217 17.41 -7.40 8.14
C ASN A 217 17.49 -7.79 6.67
N VAL A 218 18.70 -7.83 6.10
CA VAL A 218 18.99 -8.56 4.87
C VAL A 218 19.09 -10.04 5.22
N LEU A 219 18.16 -10.85 4.71
CA LEU A 219 18.07 -12.28 5.04
C LEU A 219 18.99 -13.12 4.16
N ASP A 220 19.16 -12.72 2.89
CA ASP A 220 20.07 -13.34 1.93
C ASP A 220 20.33 -12.39 0.75
N HIS A 221 21.30 -12.77 -0.10
CA HIS A 221 21.53 -12.17 -1.41
C HIS A 221 21.76 -13.27 -2.44
N LEU A 222 20.91 -13.28 -3.49
CA LEU A 222 20.96 -14.27 -4.56
C LEU A 222 21.53 -13.65 -5.83
N VAL A 223 22.48 -14.33 -6.44
CA VAL A 223 22.96 -14.01 -7.79
C VAL A 223 22.36 -14.99 -8.77
N ILE A 224 21.65 -14.47 -9.77
CA ILE A 224 20.93 -15.26 -10.78
C ILE A 224 21.75 -15.33 -12.07
N GLY A 225 21.99 -16.55 -12.53
CA GLY A 225 22.56 -16.85 -13.84
C GLY A 225 21.54 -17.54 -14.75
N ASP A 226 22.01 -18.29 -15.75
CA ASP A 226 21.13 -19.05 -16.63
C ASP A 226 20.69 -20.36 -15.97
N ASN A 227 19.44 -20.40 -15.48
CA ASN A 227 18.86 -21.53 -14.74
C ASN A 227 19.68 -21.98 -13.50
N LYS A 228 20.52 -21.10 -12.98
CA LYS A 228 21.37 -21.33 -11.82
C LYS A 228 21.33 -20.10 -10.93
N PHE A 229 21.55 -20.30 -9.65
CA PHE A 229 21.73 -19.20 -8.71
C PHE A 229 22.78 -19.54 -7.66
N VAL A 230 23.26 -18.53 -6.97
CA VAL A 230 24.14 -18.63 -5.81
C VAL A 230 23.54 -17.78 -4.68
N SER A 231 23.40 -18.39 -3.50
CA SER A 231 23.13 -17.68 -2.25
C SER A 231 24.46 -17.29 -1.59
N LEU A 232 24.64 -16.01 -1.30
CA LEU A 232 25.82 -15.52 -0.59
C LEU A 232 25.84 -16.03 0.85
N LYS A 233 24.67 -16.14 1.47
CA LYS A 233 24.54 -16.65 2.84
C LYS A 233 24.91 -18.12 2.94
N GLU A 234 24.41 -18.98 2.05
CA GLU A 234 24.77 -20.41 2.04
C GLU A 234 26.26 -20.65 1.78
N ARG A 235 26.88 -19.75 0.99
CA ARG A 235 28.34 -19.79 0.77
C ARG A 235 29.15 -19.20 1.92
N GLY A 236 28.51 -18.67 2.96
CA GLY A 236 29.19 -18.05 4.10
C GLY A 236 29.94 -16.77 3.75
N LEU A 237 29.51 -16.04 2.72
CA LEU A 237 30.14 -14.79 2.26
C LEU A 237 29.62 -13.57 2.99
N ILE A 238 28.42 -13.71 3.62
CA ILE A 238 27.72 -12.66 4.39
C ILE A 238 27.15 -13.21 5.69
#